data_11ba27b12885df1aa59e0eb8c4714e55
#
_entry.id   11ba27b12885df1aa59e0eb8c4714e55
#
_cell.length_a   1.000
_cell.length_b   1.000
_cell.length_c   1.000
_cell.angle_alpha   90.00
_cell.angle_beta   90.00
_cell.angle_gamma   90.00
#
_symmetry.space_group_name_H-M   'P 1'
#
loop_
_entity.id
_entity.type
_entity.pdbx_description
1 polymer ?
#
loop_
_entity_poly.entity_id
_entity_poly.type
_entity_poly.pdbx_seq_one_letter_code
_entity_poly.pdbx_strand_id
1 'polypeptide(L)'
;MEQKYKYFAFISYSSKDYKWGKCVQRRLEGYRMPATLCSEHGWKRKPINPVFFAPTDIQPGPLTEELKARLSDSKHLIVICSPNSAQSDWVGQEVEYFYKKLGRKDIHFFIVDGTPHTGDKTTECFNPIVEKLGMPEILGANIHEQVSRWSWINKERAYVQLITKLLGVEFDSIWQRHRRMLIEKLFAWCIGILVVLSVIIGVWLANQPIDVKVSLNEVSVHNDNLPPLRNAIVTLVLDNENKTDTFARINQKVFFKNIPANKQGKEVKVHFSSENWCAYDTIIKLNKSFSLNVSRDVKAFGHVHFTLYDQQVFPVANKSIMINGIELRSNKMGVVDTIISLEKQSTIYRLTSLSVALQDTLIDAKCGDNEAVFIK
;
A
#
# COMPACT_ATOMS: atom_id res chain seq x y z
N MET A 1 -64.87 -7.06 13.61
CA MET A 1 -64.25 -6.51 12.39
C MET A 1 -62.87 -6.01 12.76
N GLU A 2 -61.81 -6.59 12.17
CA GLU A 2 -60.44 -6.09 12.36
C GLU A 2 -60.34 -4.70 11.72
N GLN A 3 -60.07 -3.69 12.51
CA GLN A 3 -59.96 -2.32 12.01
C GLN A 3 -58.72 -2.24 11.11
N LYS A 4 -58.90 -2.09 9.79
CA LYS A 4 -57.84 -2.09 8.82
C LYS A 4 -57.17 -0.70 8.80
N TYR A 5 -56.01 -0.59 9.48
CA TYR A 5 -55.23 0.64 9.50
C TYR A 5 -54.51 0.86 8.18
N LYS A 6 -54.41 2.13 7.75
CA LYS A 6 -53.67 2.53 6.54
C LYS A 6 -52.17 2.56 6.81
N TYR A 7 -51.77 2.98 7.98
CA TYR A 7 -50.39 3.06 8.42
C TYR A 7 -50.11 2.09 9.58
N PHE A 8 -48.95 1.46 9.56
CA PHE A 8 -48.52 0.59 10.66
C PHE A 8 -48.25 1.44 11.91
N ALA A 9 -47.55 2.58 11.74
CA ALA A 9 -47.28 3.51 12.84
C ALA A 9 -47.28 4.96 12.34
N PHE A 10 -47.55 5.89 13.27
CA PHE A 10 -47.34 7.32 13.13
C PHE A 10 -46.14 7.74 13.95
N ILE A 11 -45.23 8.55 13.40
CA ILE A 11 -44.04 9.07 14.14
C ILE A 11 -44.35 10.50 14.57
N SER A 12 -44.49 10.70 15.88
CA SER A 12 -44.59 11.99 16.56
C SER A 12 -43.21 12.48 16.94
N TYR A 13 -42.86 13.71 16.58
CA TYR A 13 -41.52 14.27 16.86
C TYR A 13 -41.58 15.81 16.87
N SER A 14 -40.61 16.44 17.56
CA SER A 14 -40.37 17.88 17.44
C SER A 14 -39.68 18.19 16.10
N SER A 15 -40.02 19.31 15.45
CA SER A 15 -39.42 19.77 14.21
C SER A 15 -37.87 19.79 14.28
N LYS A 16 -37.32 20.11 15.45
CA LYS A 16 -35.87 20.08 15.72
C LYS A 16 -35.29 18.69 15.60
N ASP A 17 -36.09 17.63 15.81
CA ASP A 17 -35.69 16.21 15.79
C ASP A 17 -36.00 15.53 14.46
N TYR A 18 -36.23 16.27 13.39
CA TYR A 18 -36.57 15.78 12.05
C TYR A 18 -35.61 14.67 11.57
N LYS A 19 -34.29 14.85 11.78
CA LYS A 19 -33.28 13.86 11.36
C LYS A 19 -33.50 12.51 12.02
N TRP A 20 -33.87 12.51 13.30
CA TRP A 20 -34.19 11.30 14.06
C TRP A 20 -35.46 10.63 13.57
N GLY A 21 -36.54 11.39 13.43
CA GLY A 21 -37.82 10.89 12.92
C GLY A 21 -37.67 10.22 11.55
N LYS A 22 -36.96 10.89 10.62
CA LYS A 22 -36.67 10.34 9.29
C LYS A 22 -35.77 9.11 9.32
N CYS A 23 -34.80 9.07 10.25
CA CYS A 23 -33.94 7.90 10.44
C CYS A 23 -34.75 6.70 10.94
N VAL A 24 -35.61 6.91 11.92
CA VAL A 24 -36.50 5.88 12.48
C VAL A 24 -37.45 5.35 11.42
N GLN A 25 -38.14 6.25 10.65
CA GLN A 25 -39.00 5.83 9.56
C GLN A 25 -38.27 4.90 8.58
N ARG A 26 -37.12 5.36 8.06
CA ARG A 26 -36.35 4.59 7.08
C ARG A 26 -35.90 3.23 7.61
N ARG A 27 -35.50 3.17 8.89
CA ARG A 27 -35.09 1.93 9.53
C ARG A 27 -36.24 0.96 9.73
N LEU A 28 -37.39 1.44 10.16
CA LEU A 28 -38.59 0.62 10.36
C LEU A 28 -39.11 0.06 9.04
N GLU A 29 -39.30 0.92 8.02
CA GLU A 29 -39.78 0.48 6.69
C GLU A 29 -38.75 -0.40 5.96
N GLY A 30 -37.46 -0.16 6.19
CA GLY A 30 -36.37 -0.95 5.64
C GLY A 30 -36.12 -2.26 6.36
N TYR A 31 -36.65 -2.45 7.56
CA TYR A 31 -36.41 -3.63 8.35
C TYR A 31 -36.98 -4.89 7.70
N ARG A 32 -36.13 -5.90 7.53
CA ARG A 32 -36.53 -7.19 6.97
C ARG A 32 -36.57 -8.24 8.06
N MET A 33 -37.76 -8.71 8.36
CA MET A 33 -37.96 -9.79 9.31
C MET A 33 -37.30 -11.08 8.84
N PRO A 34 -36.64 -11.86 9.70
CA PRO A 34 -36.13 -13.18 9.40
C PRO A 34 -37.24 -14.10 8.85
N ALA A 35 -36.90 -14.89 7.82
CA ALA A 35 -37.87 -15.73 7.11
C ALA A 35 -38.60 -16.72 8.06
N THR A 36 -37.90 -17.25 9.06
CA THR A 36 -38.45 -18.15 10.07
C THR A 36 -39.57 -17.51 10.88
N LEU A 37 -39.37 -16.26 11.33
CA LEU A 37 -40.41 -15.54 12.09
C LEU A 37 -41.58 -15.11 11.17
N CYS A 38 -41.30 -14.84 9.90
CA CYS A 38 -42.36 -14.58 8.93
C CYS A 38 -43.27 -15.79 8.75
N SER A 39 -42.72 -17.00 8.67
CA SER A 39 -43.51 -18.24 8.54
C SER A 39 -44.28 -18.58 9.82
N GLU A 40 -43.68 -18.40 10.98
CA GLU A 40 -44.31 -18.67 12.29
C GLU A 40 -45.52 -17.78 12.56
N HIS A 41 -45.45 -16.49 12.14
CA HIS A 41 -46.48 -15.50 12.44
C HIS A 41 -47.33 -15.08 11.21
N GLY A 42 -47.09 -15.65 10.04
CA GLY A 42 -47.80 -15.28 8.80
C GLY A 42 -47.49 -13.87 8.30
N TRP A 43 -46.34 -13.29 8.65
CA TRP A 43 -46.00 -11.92 8.31
C TRP A 43 -45.28 -11.79 6.97
N LYS A 44 -45.45 -10.59 6.36
CA LYS A 44 -44.63 -10.20 5.22
C LYS A 44 -43.20 -9.92 5.66
N ARG A 45 -42.25 -10.01 4.76
CA ARG A 45 -40.83 -9.71 5.07
C ARG A 45 -40.57 -8.28 5.57
N LYS A 46 -41.46 -7.34 5.26
CA LYS A 46 -41.47 -5.95 5.76
C LYS A 46 -42.77 -5.69 6.49
N PRO A 47 -42.96 -6.19 7.73
CA PRO A 47 -44.24 -6.10 8.41
C PRO A 47 -44.56 -4.67 8.89
N ILE A 48 -43.56 -3.78 9.02
CA ILE A 48 -43.68 -2.42 9.54
C ILE A 48 -43.66 -1.44 8.36
N ASN A 49 -44.59 -1.55 7.45
CA ASN A 49 -44.69 -0.65 6.28
C ASN A 49 -46.17 -0.56 5.83
N PRO A 50 -46.72 0.66 5.61
CA PRO A 50 -46.08 1.98 5.67
C PRO A 50 -46.09 2.62 7.07
N VAL A 51 -45.10 3.49 7.32
CA VAL A 51 -45.00 4.33 8.53
C VAL A 51 -45.25 5.77 8.14
N PHE A 52 -46.22 6.42 8.77
CA PHE A 52 -46.47 7.84 8.51
C PHE A 52 -45.45 8.72 9.24
N PHE A 53 -44.90 9.64 8.50
CA PHE A 53 -43.96 10.65 8.99
C PHE A 53 -44.40 12.01 8.45
N ALA A 54 -44.80 12.90 9.35
CA ALA A 54 -45.34 14.22 8.94
C ALA A 54 -44.22 15.09 8.32
N PRO A 55 -44.53 15.88 7.27
CA PRO A 55 -43.59 16.90 6.77
C PRO A 55 -43.37 18.00 7.84
N THR A 56 -42.19 18.63 7.81
CA THR A 56 -41.75 19.65 8.79
C THR A 56 -42.47 21.00 8.67
N ASP A 57 -43.24 21.23 7.64
CA ASP A 57 -43.81 22.55 7.31
C ASP A 57 -45.18 22.82 7.96
N ILE A 58 -45.50 22.13 9.05
CA ILE A 58 -46.77 22.36 9.77
C ILE A 58 -46.57 23.54 10.72
N GLN A 59 -47.35 24.61 10.49
CA GLN A 59 -47.29 25.81 11.32
C GLN A 59 -47.80 25.56 12.74
N PRO A 60 -47.32 26.29 13.78
CA PRO A 60 -47.83 26.20 15.14
C PRO A 60 -49.33 26.51 15.20
N GLY A 61 -50.09 25.62 15.83
CA GLY A 61 -51.53 25.75 15.96
C GLY A 61 -52.20 24.50 16.54
N PRO A 62 -53.51 24.42 16.62
CA PRO A 62 -54.22 23.22 17.04
C PRO A 62 -54.02 22.09 16.02
N LEU A 63 -54.09 20.85 16.50
CA LEU A 63 -53.97 19.65 15.68
C LEU A 63 -54.96 19.68 14.51
N THR A 64 -54.46 19.72 13.29
CA THR A 64 -55.28 19.81 12.09
C THR A 64 -56.12 18.55 11.87
N GLU A 65 -57.31 18.69 11.22
CA GLU A 65 -58.17 17.54 10.92
C GLU A 65 -57.42 16.48 10.05
N GLU A 66 -56.53 16.92 9.18
CA GLU A 66 -55.73 16.01 8.38
C GLU A 66 -54.81 15.14 9.28
N LEU A 67 -54.12 15.74 10.23
CA LEU A 67 -53.25 15.00 11.16
C LEU A 67 -54.03 14.05 12.09
N LYS A 68 -55.22 14.50 12.54
CA LYS A 68 -56.16 13.65 13.29
C LYS A 68 -56.57 12.43 12.46
N ALA A 69 -56.86 12.62 11.18
CA ALA A 69 -57.17 11.52 10.26
C ALA A 69 -55.99 10.53 10.13
N ARG A 70 -54.74 11.04 9.97
CA ARG A 70 -53.53 10.19 9.87
C ARG A 70 -53.26 9.43 11.17
N LEU A 71 -53.41 10.05 12.32
CA LEU A 71 -53.34 9.41 13.64
C LEU A 71 -54.42 8.31 13.78
N SER A 72 -55.65 8.59 13.35
CA SER A 72 -56.73 7.61 13.39
C SER A 72 -56.50 6.41 12.48
N ASP A 73 -55.85 6.63 11.35
CA ASP A 73 -55.51 5.63 10.34
C ASP A 73 -54.23 4.81 10.73
N SER A 74 -53.59 5.16 11.83
CA SER A 74 -52.34 4.52 12.27
C SER A 74 -52.58 3.52 13.40
N LYS A 75 -51.98 2.32 13.32
CA LYS A 75 -52.10 1.28 14.35
C LYS A 75 -51.33 1.63 15.64
N HIS A 76 -50.12 2.10 15.50
CA HIS A 76 -49.20 2.45 16.61
C HIS A 76 -48.84 3.94 16.53
N LEU A 77 -48.50 4.52 17.70
CA LEU A 77 -47.86 5.82 17.83
C LEU A 77 -46.45 5.65 18.32
N ILE A 78 -45.47 6.19 17.59
CA ILE A 78 -44.06 6.24 18.01
C ILE A 78 -43.72 7.68 18.36
N VAL A 79 -43.30 7.91 19.60
CA VAL A 79 -42.88 9.24 20.05
C VAL A 79 -41.37 9.28 20.12
N ILE A 80 -40.75 10.19 19.35
CA ILE A 80 -39.33 10.48 19.45
C ILE A 80 -39.11 11.36 20.69
N CYS A 81 -38.41 10.85 21.68
CA CYS A 81 -38.17 11.52 22.94
C CYS A 81 -36.83 12.22 22.98
N SER A 82 -36.87 13.51 23.25
CA SER A 82 -35.72 14.41 23.44
C SER A 82 -36.14 15.62 24.25
N PRO A 83 -35.22 16.46 24.74
CA PRO A 83 -35.60 17.71 25.41
C PRO A 83 -36.41 18.65 24.50
N ASN A 84 -36.26 18.55 23.19
CA ASN A 84 -37.06 19.31 22.24
C ASN A 84 -38.52 18.79 22.15
N SER A 85 -38.70 17.48 22.13
CA SER A 85 -40.04 16.87 22.08
C SER A 85 -40.79 17.00 23.41
N ALA A 86 -40.05 16.97 24.53
CA ALA A 86 -40.63 17.22 25.86
C ALA A 86 -41.28 18.59 25.96
N GLN A 87 -40.75 19.61 25.30
CA GLN A 87 -41.25 20.98 25.30
C GLN A 87 -42.19 21.27 24.09
N SER A 88 -42.48 20.27 23.26
CA SER A 88 -43.33 20.46 22.08
C SER A 88 -44.81 20.29 22.40
N ASP A 89 -45.58 21.37 22.22
CA ASP A 89 -47.06 21.31 22.36
C ASP A 89 -47.66 20.35 21.33
N TRP A 90 -47.10 20.25 20.16
CA TRP A 90 -47.54 19.36 19.08
C TRP A 90 -47.46 17.88 19.52
N VAL A 91 -46.29 17.48 20.00
CA VAL A 91 -46.10 16.12 20.50
C VAL A 91 -47.08 15.82 21.60
N GLY A 92 -47.32 16.79 22.51
CA GLY A 92 -48.30 16.67 23.56
C GLY A 92 -49.75 16.46 23.02
N GLN A 93 -50.17 17.25 22.06
CA GLN A 93 -51.50 17.13 21.44
C GLN A 93 -51.69 15.81 20.66
N GLU A 94 -50.68 15.34 19.94
CA GLU A 94 -50.68 14.04 19.24
C GLU A 94 -50.84 12.87 20.17
N VAL A 95 -50.05 12.86 21.27
CA VAL A 95 -50.12 11.83 22.33
C VAL A 95 -51.47 11.86 23.02
N GLU A 96 -51.97 13.06 23.41
CA GLU A 96 -53.27 13.19 24.04
C GLU A 96 -54.41 12.71 23.14
N TYR A 97 -54.40 13.12 21.86
CA TYR A 97 -55.40 12.71 20.91
C TYR A 97 -55.43 11.19 20.71
N PHE A 98 -54.27 10.57 20.51
CA PHE A 98 -54.14 9.12 20.32
C PHE A 98 -54.62 8.33 21.57
N TYR A 99 -54.21 8.78 22.76
CA TYR A 99 -54.53 8.07 24.02
C TYR A 99 -55.98 8.33 24.47
N LYS A 100 -56.41 9.60 24.59
CA LYS A 100 -57.73 9.94 25.13
C LYS A 100 -58.86 9.86 24.10
N LYS A 101 -58.61 10.46 22.88
CA LYS A 101 -59.70 10.56 21.91
C LYS A 101 -59.92 9.29 21.13
N LEU A 102 -58.80 8.61 20.73
CA LEU A 102 -58.88 7.34 20.04
C LEU A 102 -58.96 6.14 21.00
N GLY A 103 -58.69 6.33 22.30
CA GLY A 103 -58.71 5.27 23.31
C GLY A 103 -57.63 4.19 23.12
N ARG A 104 -56.56 4.55 22.38
CA ARG A 104 -55.49 3.59 22.01
C ARG A 104 -54.30 3.71 22.93
N LYS A 105 -53.80 2.54 23.41
CA LYS A 105 -52.67 2.41 24.32
C LYS A 105 -51.35 1.99 23.65
N ASP A 106 -51.37 1.75 22.32
CA ASP A 106 -50.21 1.30 21.55
C ASP A 106 -49.27 2.46 21.22
N ILE A 107 -48.71 3.08 22.26
CA ILE A 107 -47.79 4.21 22.19
C ILE A 107 -46.42 3.71 22.59
N HIS A 108 -45.41 3.96 21.74
CA HIS A 108 -44.04 3.51 21.94
C HIS A 108 -43.09 4.70 21.98
N PHE A 109 -42.31 4.79 23.03
CA PHE A 109 -41.36 5.88 23.25
C PHE A 109 -39.96 5.45 22.80
N PHE A 110 -39.33 6.29 21.97
CA PHE A 110 -37.99 6.08 21.45
C PHE A 110 -37.10 7.25 21.87
N ILE A 111 -36.25 7.00 22.88
CA ILE A 111 -35.39 8.04 23.48
C ILE A 111 -34.13 8.19 22.63
N VAL A 112 -33.98 9.39 22.04
CA VAL A 112 -32.86 9.76 21.19
C VAL A 112 -31.91 10.75 21.86
N ASP A 113 -32.41 11.46 22.87
CA ASP A 113 -31.62 12.39 23.69
C ASP A 113 -32.35 12.68 25.01
N GLY A 114 -31.56 13.12 26.00
CA GLY A 114 -32.09 13.43 27.35
C GLY A 114 -32.33 12.21 28.21
N THR A 115 -32.92 12.45 29.38
CA THR A 115 -33.20 11.45 30.42
C THR A 115 -34.64 11.56 30.89
N PRO A 116 -35.38 10.46 31.00
CA PRO A 116 -36.75 10.49 31.49
C PRO A 116 -36.83 10.79 32.99
N HIS A 117 -37.90 11.51 33.40
CA HIS A 117 -38.27 11.79 34.81
C HIS A 117 -37.19 12.57 35.60
N THR A 118 -36.44 13.44 34.93
CA THR A 118 -35.46 14.32 35.62
C THR A 118 -36.08 15.52 36.28
N GLY A 119 -37.26 15.96 35.82
CA GLY A 119 -37.88 17.22 36.23
C GLY A 119 -37.14 18.49 35.77
N ASP A 120 -35.97 18.35 35.14
CA ASP A 120 -35.19 19.45 34.57
C ASP A 120 -35.54 19.65 33.10
N LYS A 121 -36.05 20.82 32.73
CA LYS A 121 -36.46 21.15 31.34
C LYS A 121 -35.36 21.00 30.31
N THR A 122 -34.10 21.04 30.71
CA THR A 122 -32.95 20.93 29.79
C THR A 122 -32.60 19.49 29.46
N THR A 123 -32.91 18.54 30.33
CA THR A 123 -32.55 17.12 30.21
C THR A 123 -33.77 16.22 30.12
N GLU A 124 -34.95 16.67 30.55
CA GLU A 124 -36.19 15.90 30.47
C GLU A 124 -36.56 15.58 29.03
N CYS A 125 -36.81 14.30 28.72
CA CYS A 125 -37.13 13.87 27.35
C CYS A 125 -38.61 13.45 27.18
N PHE A 126 -39.37 13.29 28.23
CA PHE A 126 -40.81 12.97 28.15
C PHE A 126 -41.65 14.25 28.19
N ASN A 127 -42.61 14.31 27.31
CA ASN A 127 -43.59 15.40 27.33
C ASN A 127 -44.47 15.33 28.61
N PRO A 128 -44.73 16.45 29.29
CA PRO A 128 -45.57 16.50 30.52
C PRO A 128 -46.94 15.88 30.37
N ILE A 129 -47.48 15.75 29.18
CA ILE A 129 -48.78 15.12 28.92
C ILE A 129 -48.77 13.65 29.32
N VAL A 130 -47.61 12.97 29.24
CA VAL A 130 -47.45 11.55 29.63
C VAL A 130 -47.84 11.33 31.09
N GLU A 131 -47.34 12.20 31.96
CA GLU A 131 -47.64 12.18 33.39
C GLU A 131 -49.11 12.62 33.65
N LYS A 132 -49.60 13.68 33.01
CA LYS A 132 -50.98 14.17 33.11
C LYS A 132 -52.01 13.14 32.71
N LEU A 133 -51.66 12.23 31.82
CA LEU A 133 -52.53 11.15 31.35
C LEU A 133 -52.49 9.92 32.22
N GLY A 134 -51.65 9.89 33.27
CA GLY A 134 -51.48 8.73 34.16
C GLY A 134 -51.06 7.48 33.37
N MET A 135 -50.21 7.65 32.33
CA MET A 135 -49.73 6.52 31.54
C MET A 135 -48.90 5.59 32.47
N PRO A 136 -49.02 4.26 32.33
CA PRO A 136 -48.22 3.34 33.12
C PRO A 136 -46.72 3.56 32.83
N GLU A 137 -45.89 3.18 33.79
CA GLU A 137 -44.44 3.32 33.70
C GLU A 137 -43.89 2.87 32.33
N ILE A 138 -43.31 3.81 31.60
CA ILE A 138 -42.99 3.63 30.18
C ILE A 138 -41.53 3.31 30.07
N LEU A 139 -41.21 2.07 29.75
CA LEU A 139 -39.91 1.65 29.32
C LEU A 139 -39.70 2.03 27.85
N GLY A 140 -39.14 3.23 27.60
CA GLY A 140 -38.74 3.67 26.25
C GLY A 140 -37.54 2.86 25.75
N ALA A 141 -37.49 2.61 24.46
CA ALA A 141 -36.27 2.13 23.81
C ALA A 141 -35.24 3.27 23.77
N ASN A 142 -34.10 3.13 24.42
CA ASN A 142 -33.13 4.20 24.62
C ASN A 142 -31.81 3.90 23.90
N ILE A 143 -31.39 4.81 22.99
CA ILE A 143 -30.14 4.68 22.24
C ILE A 143 -28.90 4.92 23.09
N HIS A 144 -29.05 5.54 24.27
CA HIS A 144 -27.98 5.84 25.22
C HIS A 144 -27.83 4.80 26.33
N GLU A 145 -28.70 3.76 26.35
CA GLU A 145 -28.58 2.69 27.28
C GLU A 145 -27.24 1.96 27.11
N GLN A 146 -26.38 2.03 28.16
CA GLN A 146 -25.01 1.50 28.11
C GLN A 146 -24.97 0.00 28.39
N VAL A 147 -25.39 -0.81 27.45
CA VAL A 147 -25.29 -2.29 27.53
C VAL A 147 -24.01 -2.80 26.90
N SER A 148 -23.43 -2.03 25.95
CA SER A 148 -22.20 -2.36 25.29
C SER A 148 -21.27 -1.15 25.28
N ARG A 149 -19.94 -1.42 25.29
CA ARG A 149 -18.89 -0.41 25.10
C ARG A 149 -19.00 0.32 23.76
N TRP A 150 -19.65 -0.30 22.78
CA TRP A 150 -19.78 0.23 21.42
C TRP A 150 -21.12 0.95 21.22
N SER A 151 -21.10 2.26 21.12
CA SER A 151 -22.28 3.10 20.93
C SER A 151 -23.21 2.65 19.79
N TRP A 152 -22.65 2.15 18.69
CA TRP A 152 -23.44 1.66 17.56
C TRP A 152 -24.27 0.40 17.90
N ILE A 153 -23.74 -0.49 18.77
CA ILE A 153 -24.47 -1.67 19.26
C ILE A 153 -25.65 -1.24 20.12
N ASN A 154 -25.46 -0.25 20.99
CA ASN A 154 -26.52 0.27 21.84
C ASN A 154 -27.66 0.87 21.02
N LYS A 155 -27.31 1.62 19.95
CA LYS A 155 -28.29 2.13 18.99
C LYS A 155 -29.05 1.01 18.27
N GLU A 156 -28.35 0.01 17.75
CA GLU A 156 -28.99 -1.16 17.10
C GLU A 156 -29.92 -1.88 18.04
N ARG A 157 -29.51 -2.05 19.30
CA ARG A 157 -30.35 -2.68 20.34
C ARG A 157 -31.64 -1.90 20.59
N ALA A 158 -31.58 -0.57 20.73
CA ALA A 158 -32.74 0.28 20.90
C ALA A 158 -33.70 0.18 19.70
N TYR A 159 -33.20 0.12 18.47
CA TYR A 159 -34.06 -0.11 17.29
C TYR A 159 -34.72 -1.49 17.32
N VAL A 160 -34.01 -2.53 17.69
CA VAL A 160 -34.59 -3.87 17.81
C VAL A 160 -35.63 -3.92 18.96
N GLN A 161 -35.40 -3.24 20.09
CA GLN A 161 -36.39 -3.09 21.17
C GLN A 161 -37.68 -2.40 20.69
N LEU A 162 -37.56 -1.32 19.90
CA LEU A 162 -38.71 -0.65 19.30
C LEU A 162 -39.48 -1.60 18.36
N ILE A 163 -38.78 -2.30 17.48
CA ILE A 163 -39.37 -3.25 16.53
C ILE A 163 -40.11 -4.39 17.26
N THR A 164 -39.48 -4.95 18.27
CA THR A 164 -40.11 -6.06 19.04
C THR A 164 -41.36 -5.62 19.77
N LYS A 165 -41.38 -4.41 20.35
CA LYS A 165 -42.56 -3.81 20.97
C LYS A 165 -43.67 -3.54 19.94
N LEU A 166 -43.35 -3.01 18.77
CA LEU A 166 -44.28 -2.76 17.67
C LEU A 166 -44.93 -4.05 17.17
N LEU A 167 -44.18 -5.15 17.14
CA LEU A 167 -44.65 -6.45 16.63
C LEU A 167 -45.22 -7.38 17.71
N GLY A 168 -45.08 -7.02 18.99
CA GLY A 168 -45.53 -7.84 20.09
C GLY A 168 -44.78 -9.16 20.25
N VAL A 169 -43.44 -9.17 19.90
CA VAL A 169 -42.60 -10.36 20.01
C VAL A 169 -41.52 -10.19 21.07
N GLU A 170 -40.99 -11.31 21.54
CA GLU A 170 -39.92 -11.31 22.54
C GLU A 170 -38.61 -10.73 21.93
N PHE A 171 -37.95 -9.86 22.70
CA PHE A 171 -36.73 -9.20 22.29
C PHE A 171 -35.62 -10.18 21.91
N ASP A 172 -35.39 -11.20 22.73
CA ASP A 172 -34.28 -12.15 22.54
C ASP A 172 -34.42 -12.96 21.26
N SER A 173 -35.65 -13.26 20.85
CA SER A 173 -35.90 -13.99 19.60
C SER A 173 -35.38 -13.26 18.35
N ILE A 174 -35.46 -11.94 18.34
CA ILE A 174 -34.96 -11.09 17.23
C ILE A 174 -33.53 -10.66 17.45
N TRP A 175 -33.14 -10.27 18.66
CA TRP A 175 -31.84 -9.72 18.97
C TRP A 175 -30.67 -10.68 18.69
N GLN A 176 -30.76 -11.91 19.11
CA GLN A 176 -29.72 -12.92 18.91
C GLN A 176 -29.46 -13.16 17.41
N ARG A 177 -30.52 -13.23 16.59
CA ARG A 177 -30.42 -13.41 15.14
C ARG A 177 -29.87 -12.15 14.46
N HIS A 178 -30.32 -10.98 14.88
CA HIS A 178 -29.83 -9.70 14.38
C HIS A 178 -28.33 -9.52 14.65
N ARG A 179 -27.91 -9.83 15.87
CA ARG A 179 -26.49 -9.80 16.27
C ARG A 179 -25.63 -10.75 15.42
N ARG A 180 -26.09 -11.96 15.15
CA ARG A 180 -25.38 -12.90 14.26
C ARG A 180 -25.20 -12.32 12.86
N MET A 181 -26.25 -11.80 12.25
CA MET A 181 -26.17 -11.16 10.93
C MET A 181 -25.19 -9.97 10.89
N LEU A 182 -25.14 -9.17 11.96
CA LEU A 182 -24.18 -8.06 12.07
C LEU A 182 -22.73 -8.58 12.13
N ILE A 183 -22.49 -9.60 12.94
CA ILE A 183 -21.17 -10.22 13.06
C ILE A 183 -20.73 -10.84 11.73
N GLU A 184 -21.60 -11.59 11.07
CA GLU A 184 -21.30 -12.20 9.76
C GLU A 184 -20.96 -11.15 8.70
N LYS A 185 -21.70 -10.03 8.66
CA LYS A 185 -21.38 -8.90 7.76
C LYS A 185 -20.03 -8.28 8.09
N LEU A 186 -19.72 -8.06 9.37
CA LEU A 186 -18.42 -7.53 9.79
C LEU A 186 -17.28 -8.47 9.39
N PHE A 187 -17.44 -9.79 9.60
CA PHE A 187 -16.45 -10.77 9.15
C PHE A 187 -16.24 -10.73 7.63
N ALA A 188 -17.32 -10.66 6.86
CA ALA A 188 -17.23 -10.58 5.39
C ALA A 188 -16.48 -9.30 4.95
N TRP A 189 -16.74 -8.15 5.60
CA TRP A 189 -16.01 -6.91 5.35
C TRP A 189 -14.53 -7.00 5.71
N CYS A 190 -14.21 -7.59 6.87
CA CYS A 190 -12.82 -7.80 7.31
C CYS A 190 -12.05 -8.69 6.32
N ILE A 191 -12.66 -9.79 5.86
CA ILE A 191 -12.06 -10.66 4.85
C ILE A 191 -11.84 -9.90 3.54
N GLY A 192 -12.83 -9.12 3.08
CA GLY A 192 -12.69 -8.29 1.89
C GLY A 192 -11.51 -7.31 1.98
N ILE A 193 -11.37 -6.63 3.10
CA ILE A 193 -10.24 -5.70 3.35
C ILE A 193 -8.91 -6.45 3.35
N LEU A 194 -8.82 -7.62 4.00
CA LEU A 194 -7.59 -8.43 4.02
C LEU A 194 -7.17 -8.89 2.62
N VAL A 195 -8.12 -9.28 1.77
CA VAL A 195 -7.83 -9.65 0.39
C VAL A 195 -7.28 -8.45 -0.39
N VAL A 196 -7.91 -7.27 -0.27
CA VAL A 196 -7.43 -6.06 -0.94
C VAL A 196 -6.03 -5.69 -0.46
N LEU A 197 -5.78 -5.72 0.85
CA LEU A 197 -4.46 -5.45 1.41
C LEU A 197 -3.41 -6.45 0.94
N SER A 198 -3.74 -7.74 0.85
CA SER A 198 -2.81 -8.76 0.36
C SER A 198 -2.41 -8.54 -1.09
N VAL A 199 -3.37 -8.11 -1.94
CA VAL A 199 -3.08 -7.74 -3.33
C VAL A 199 -2.17 -6.51 -3.42
N ILE A 200 -2.47 -5.47 -2.63
CA ILE A 200 -1.64 -4.25 -2.59
C ILE A 200 -0.20 -4.58 -2.16
N ILE A 201 -0.04 -5.36 -1.09
CA ILE A 201 1.27 -5.79 -0.60
C ILE A 201 1.98 -6.65 -1.65
N GLY A 202 1.27 -7.58 -2.31
CA GLY A 202 1.83 -8.40 -3.38
C GLY A 202 2.35 -7.58 -4.55
N VAL A 203 1.58 -6.61 -5.01
CA VAL A 203 2.01 -5.67 -6.07
C VAL A 203 3.19 -4.82 -5.62
N TRP A 204 3.17 -4.33 -4.39
CA TRP A 204 4.27 -3.53 -3.83
C TRP A 204 5.57 -4.36 -3.74
N LEU A 205 5.53 -5.61 -3.25
CA LEU A 205 6.67 -6.50 -3.18
C LEU A 205 7.20 -6.87 -4.59
N ALA A 206 6.31 -7.11 -5.54
CA ALA A 206 6.67 -7.42 -6.92
C ALA A 206 7.36 -6.25 -7.65
N ASN A 207 7.09 -5.01 -7.24
CA ASN A 207 7.66 -3.80 -7.84
C ASN A 207 8.89 -3.27 -7.08
N GLN A 208 9.40 -3.99 -6.08
CA GLN A 208 10.63 -3.56 -5.39
C GLN A 208 11.82 -3.55 -6.35
N PRO A 209 12.64 -2.50 -6.34
CA PRO A 209 13.85 -2.45 -7.15
C PRO A 209 14.81 -3.58 -6.75
N ILE A 210 15.54 -4.08 -7.72
CA ILE A 210 16.52 -5.15 -7.53
C ILE A 210 17.93 -4.62 -7.64
N ASP A 211 18.87 -5.26 -6.93
CA ASP A 211 20.29 -5.05 -7.11
C ASP A 211 20.83 -6.13 -8.04
N VAL A 212 21.59 -5.71 -9.05
CA VAL A 212 22.17 -6.59 -10.08
C VAL A 212 23.66 -6.68 -9.88
N LYS A 213 24.16 -7.90 -9.64
CA LYS A 213 25.57 -8.19 -9.48
C LYS A 213 26.21 -8.42 -10.83
N VAL A 214 27.30 -7.71 -11.11
CA VAL A 214 28.12 -7.87 -12.33
C VAL A 214 29.51 -8.37 -11.97
N SER A 215 30.01 -9.31 -12.77
CA SER A 215 31.39 -9.79 -12.73
C SER A 215 32.01 -9.78 -14.12
N LEU A 216 33.30 -9.62 -14.17
CA LEU A 216 34.08 -9.68 -15.42
C LEU A 216 34.86 -11.00 -15.48
N ASN A 217 34.83 -11.68 -16.61
CA ASN A 217 35.61 -12.87 -16.89
C ASN A 217 36.59 -12.57 -18.03
N GLU A 218 37.90 -12.75 -17.79
CA GLU A 218 38.90 -12.63 -18.85
C GLU A 218 38.89 -13.88 -19.74
N VAL A 219 38.75 -13.67 -21.04
CA VAL A 219 38.75 -14.76 -22.05
C VAL A 219 40.13 -14.96 -22.66
N SER A 220 41.03 -13.95 -22.56
CA SER A 220 42.38 -14.02 -23.07
C SER A 220 43.24 -14.90 -22.16
N VAL A 221 44.30 -15.48 -22.77
CA VAL A 221 45.30 -16.30 -22.02
C VAL A 221 45.88 -15.45 -20.89
N HIS A 222 45.76 -15.96 -19.67
CA HIS A 222 46.29 -15.30 -18.49
C HIS A 222 47.81 -15.24 -18.56
N ASN A 223 48.36 -14.05 -18.56
CA ASN A 223 49.78 -13.81 -18.51
C ASN A 223 50.07 -12.78 -17.41
N ASP A 224 50.77 -13.19 -16.37
CA ASP A 224 51.09 -12.38 -15.19
C ASP A 224 51.90 -11.11 -15.50
N ASN A 225 52.57 -11.09 -16.65
CA ASN A 225 53.33 -9.93 -17.10
C ASN A 225 52.53 -8.83 -17.76
N LEU A 226 51.22 -9.05 -18.00
CA LEU A 226 50.39 -8.06 -18.61
C LEU A 226 49.77 -7.12 -17.55
N PRO A 227 49.62 -5.83 -17.87
CA PRO A 227 49.02 -4.88 -16.94
C PRO A 227 47.61 -5.34 -16.54
N PRO A 228 47.28 -5.28 -15.25
CA PRO A 228 45.96 -5.66 -14.77
C PRO A 228 44.89 -4.71 -15.34
N LEU A 229 43.63 -5.17 -15.33
CA LEU A 229 42.49 -4.31 -15.64
C LEU A 229 42.46 -3.11 -14.66
N ARG A 230 42.36 -1.91 -15.23
CA ARG A 230 42.19 -0.68 -14.44
C ARG A 230 41.09 0.16 -15.04
N ASN A 231 40.30 0.79 -14.16
CA ASN A 231 39.26 1.78 -14.55
C ASN A 231 38.32 1.28 -15.65
N ALA A 232 37.91 0.02 -15.59
CA ALA A 232 36.93 -0.49 -16.53
C ALA A 232 35.56 0.06 -16.20
N ILE A 233 34.87 0.58 -17.20
CA ILE A 233 33.56 1.17 -17.10
C ILE A 233 32.55 0.22 -17.70
N VAL A 234 31.52 -0.12 -16.93
CA VAL A 234 30.37 -0.88 -17.39
C VAL A 234 29.13 0.00 -17.29
N THR A 235 28.43 0.14 -18.39
CA THR A 235 27.19 0.94 -18.46
C THR A 235 26.03 0.03 -18.84
N LEU A 236 25.00 -0.01 -18.00
CA LEU A 236 23.70 -0.59 -18.32
C LEU A 236 22.80 0.48 -18.95
N VAL A 237 22.36 0.26 -20.17
CA VAL A 237 21.48 1.19 -20.89
C VAL A 237 20.03 0.79 -20.60
N LEU A 238 19.37 1.56 -19.75
CA LEU A 238 17.95 1.42 -19.42
C LEU A 238 17.16 2.45 -20.22
N ASP A 239 15.86 2.20 -20.45
CA ASP A 239 15.03 3.07 -21.30
C ASP A 239 15.03 4.56 -20.87
N ASN A 240 15.08 4.82 -19.55
CA ASN A 240 14.97 6.16 -18.98
C ASN A 240 16.28 6.70 -18.39
N GLU A 241 17.24 5.85 -18.11
CA GLU A 241 18.52 6.23 -17.52
C GLU A 241 19.61 5.20 -17.80
N ASN A 242 20.84 5.67 -17.88
CA ASN A 242 22.02 4.81 -17.95
C ASN A 242 22.61 4.67 -16.55
N LYS A 243 22.83 3.43 -16.12
CA LYS A 243 23.56 3.15 -14.88
C LYS A 243 24.98 2.74 -15.21
N THR A 244 25.92 3.50 -14.69
CA THR A 244 27.35 3.28 -14.93
C THR A 244 28.07 2.98 -13.64
N ASP A 245 28.96 2.01 -13.65
CA ASP A 245 29.83 1.72 -12.53
C ASP A 245 31.22 1.30 -13.02
N THR A 246 32.21 1.38 -12.13
CA THR A 246 33.63 1.22 -12.46
C THR A 246 34.23 0.02 -11.74
N PHE A 247 34.99 -0.80 -12.49
CA PHE A 247 35.75 -1.92 -11.97
C PHE A 247 37.23 -1.53 -11.85
N ALA A 248 37.77 -1.63 -10.66
CA ALA A 248 39.20 -1.45 -10.43
C ALA A 248 40.03 -2.70 -10.75
N ARG A 249 39.41 -3.89 -10.67
CA ARG A 249 40.08 -5.21 -10.90
C ARG A 249 39.10 -6.19 -11.54
N ILE A 250 39.62 -7.14 -12.35
CA ILE A 250 38.83 -8.14 -13.05
C ILE A 250 37.99 -9.03 -12.11
N ASN A 251 38.54 -9.39 -10.95
CA ASN A 251 37.82 -10.23 -9.97
C ASN A 251 36.90 -9.45 -9.02
N GLN A 252 36.73 -8.15 -9.24
CA GLN A 252 35.81 -7.32 -8.46
C GLN A 252 34.37 -7.65 -8.82
N LYS A 253 33.50 -7.65 -7.81
CA LYS A 253 32.06 -7.75 -7.97
C LYS A 253 31.47 -6.37 -7.76
N VAL A 254 30.70 -5.89 -8.72
CA VAL A 254 30.04 -4.59 -8.67
C VAL A 254 28.52 -4.82 -8.62
N PHE A 255 27.81 -3.97 -7.90
CA PHE A 255 26.37 -4.06 -7.74
C PHE A 255 25.70 -2.79 -8.30
N PHE A 256 24.99 -2.93 -9.38
CA PHE A 256 24.10 -1.88 -9.87
C PHE A 256 22.84 -1.85 -9.01
N LYS A 257 22.71 -0.81 -8.19
CA LYS A 257 21.62 -0.66 -7.23
C LYS A 257 20.37 -0.03 -7.84
N ASN A 258 19.23 -0.34 -7.25
CA ASN A 258 17.95 0.28 -7.60
C ASN A 258 17.57 0.11 -9.08
N ILE A 259 17.74 -1.08 -9.63
CA ILE A 259 17.24 -1.40 -10.98
C ILE A 259 15.74 -1.69 -10.88
N PRO A 260 14.89 -1.05 -11.72
CA PRO A 260 13.46 -1.30 -11.70
C PRO A 260 13.13 -2.77 -11.92
N ALA A 261 12.25 -3.34 -11.05
CA ALA A 261 11.88 -4.77 -11.10
C ALA A 261 11.30 -5.19 -12.45
N ASN A 262 10.60 -4.29 -13.13
CA ASN A 262 10.01 -4.55 -14.45
C ASN A 262 11.05 -4.77 -15.56
N LYS A 263 12.34 -4.55 -15.29
CA LYS A 263 13.46 -4.84 -16.21
C LYS A 263 14.02 -6.25 -15.99
N GLN A 264 13.73 -6.90 -14.89
CA GLN A 264 14.16 -8.27 -14.65
C GLN A 264 13.59 -9.22 -15.71
N GLY A 265 14.47 -10.03 -16.29
CA GLY A 265 14.13 -10.97 -17.37
C GLY A 265 14.01 -10.34 -18.77
N LYS A 266 14.13 -9.01 -18.91
CA LYS A 266 14.15 -8.32 -20.20
C LYS A 266 15.58 -8.19 -20.75
N GLU A 267 15.67 -7.97 -22.05
CA GLU A 267 16.93 -7.67 -22.71
C GLU A 267 17.35 -6.23 -22.44
N VAL A 268 18.60 -6.06 -22.04
CA VAL A 268 19.21 -4.78 -21.72
C VAL A 268 20.56 -4.69 -22.45
N LYS A 269 20.83 -3.54 -23.07
CA LYS A 269 22.11 -3.27 -23.69
C LYS A 269 23.15 -2.92 -22.62
N VAL A 270 24.32 -3.52 -22.72
CA VAL A 270 25.47 -3.28 -21.84
C VAL A 270 26.65 -2.82 -22.67
N HIS A 271 27.23 -1.73 -22.26
CA HIS A 271 28.47 -1.21 -22.83
C HIS A 271 29.62 -1.44 -21.86
N PHE A 272 30.70 -2.03 -22.36
CA PHE A 272 31.99 -2.19 -21.67
C PHE A 272 33.06 -1.37 -22.33
N SER A 273 33.83 -0.62 -21.54
CA SER A 273 35.02 0.09 -22.02
C SER A 273 36.09 0.09 -20.91
N SER A 274 37.33 -0.10 -21.33
CA SER A 274 38.50 0.01 -20.46
C SER A 274 39.74 0.31 -21.28
N GLU A 275 40.73 0.91 -20.64
CA GLU A 275 42.05 1.13 -21.25
C GLU A 275 42.71 -0.23 -21.49
N ASN A 276 43.25 -0.41 -22.71
CA ASN A 276 43.96 -1.62 -23.18
C ASN A 276 43.08 -2.90 -23.24
N TRP A 277 41.77 -2.74 -23.24
CA TRP A 277 40.79 -3.83 -23.40
C TRP A 277 39.85 -3.51 -24.56
N CYS A 278 39.35 -4.56 -25.23
CA CYS A 278 38.41 -4.39 -26.32
C CYS A 278 37.07 -3.83 -25.75
N ALA A 279 36.73 -2.61 -26.16
CA ALA A 279 35.41 -2.06 -25.88
C ALA A 279 34.37 -2.76 -26.77
N TYR A 280 33.22 -3.10 -26.21
CA TYR A 280 32.13 -3.73 -26.95
C TYR A 280 30.78 -3.46 -26.35
N ASP A 281 29.76 -3.59 -27.18
CA ASP A 281 28.38 -3.57 -26.81
C ASP A 281 27.80 -4.99 -26.83
N THR A 282 26.99 -5.34 -25.86
CA THR A 282 26.28 -6.61 -25.83
C THR A 282 24.87 -6.45 -25.31
N ILE A 283 24.00 -7.37 -25.69
CA ILE A 283 22.64 -7.45 -25.17
C ILE A 283 22.57 -8.64 -24.25
N ILE A 284 22.10 -8.43 -23.02
CA ILE A 284 21.96 -9.48 -22.03
C ILE A 284 20.52 -9.53 -21.51
N LYS A 285 20.07 -10.70 -21.11
CA LYS A 285 18.85 -10.86 -20.34
C LYS A 285 19.15 -10.51 -18.88
N LEU A 286 18.55 -9.45 -18.37
CA LEU A 286 18.84 -8.91 -17.05
C LEU A 286 18.33 -9.83 -15.95
N ASN A 287 19.25 -10.49 -15.26
CA ASN A 287 19.02 -11.31 -14.08
C ASN A 287 19.65 -10.65 -12.85
N LYS A 288 19.43 -11.22 -11.65
CA LYS A 288 20.07 -10.74 -10.41
C LYS A 288 21.60 -10.78 -10.45
N SER A 289 22.17 -11.55 -11.38
CA SER A 289 23.61 -11.56 -11.66
C SER A 289 23.88 -11.90 -13.11
N PHE A 290 24.94 -11.31 -13.66
CA PHE A 290 25.48 -11.71 -14.95
C PHE A 290 27.01 -11.50 -14.97
N SER A 291 27.67 -12.13 -15.95
CA SER A 291 29.10 -11.96 -16.21
C SER A 291 29.33 -11.47 -17.62
N LEU A 292 30.30 -10.58 -17.78
CA LEU A 292 30.78 -10.11 -19.08
C LEU A 292 32.11 -10.78 -19.39
N ASN A 293 32.24 -11.34 -20.60
CA ASN A 293 33.47 -11.87 -21.10
C ASN A 293 34.28 -10.74 -21.72
N VAL A 294 35.40 -10.41 -21.16
CA VAL A 294 36.25 -9.30 -21.57
C VAL A 294 37.58 -9.82 -22.14
N SER A 295 38.05 -9.22 -23.20
CA SER A 295 39.33 -9.57 -23.84
C SER A 295 40.25 -8.36 -23.94
N ARG A 296 41.55 -8.60 -23.90
CA ARG A 296 42.56 -7.57 -24.06
C ARG A 296 42.62 -7.12 -25.52
N ASP A 297 42.88 -5.84 -25.73
CA ASP A 297 43.16 -5.32 -27.06
C ASP A 297 44.61 -5.65 -27.43
N VAL A 298 44.77 -6.63 -28.30
CA VAL A 298 46.08 -7.08 -28.77
C VAL A 298 46.89 -5.97 -29.43
N LYS A 299 46.25 -4.91 -29.88
CA LYS A 299 46.93 -3.74 -30.48
C LYS A 299 47.52 -2.80 -29.43
N ALA A 300 47.11 -2.94 -28.18
CA ALA A 300 47.54 -2.10 -27.06
C ALA A 300 48.80 -2.67 -26.37
N PHE A 301 49.31 -3.81 -26.81
CA PHE A 301 50.47 -4.47 -26.18
C PHE A 301 51.56 -4.73 -27.19
N GLY A 302 52.78 -4.59 -26.73
CA GLY A 302 54.00 -4.96 -27.45
C GLY A 302 54.83 -5.96 -26.70
N HIS A 303 55.64 -6.74 -27.44
CA HIS A 303 56.60 -7.69 -26.90
C HIS A 303 57.98 -7.07 -26.97
N VAL A 304 58.66 -7.04 -25.81
CA VAL A 304 60.03 -6.58 -25.67
C VAL A 304 60.91 -7.80 -25.42
N HIS A 305 61.78 -8.06 -26.36
CA HIS A 305 62.70 -9.18 -26.27
C HIS A 305 64.07 -8.76 -26.79
N PHE A 306 65.08 -8.73 -25.92
CA PHE A 306 66.49 -8.45 -26.28
C PHE A 306 67.44 -9.06 -25.29
N THR A 307 68.72 -9.19 -25.72
CA THR A 307 69.82 -9.62 -24.84
C THR A 307 70.73 -8.44 -24.53
N LEU A 308 71.09 -8.25 -23.27
CA LEU A 308 71.98 -7.20 -22.79
C LEU A 308 73.41 -7.73 -22.78
N TYR A 309 74.31 -7.05 -23.50
CA TYR A 309 75.74 -7.40 -23.62
C TYR A 309 76.62 -6.30 -23.05
N ASP A 310 77.81 -6.69 -22.57
CA ASP A 310 78.89 -5.77 -22.29
C ASP A 310 79.69 -5.44 -23.57
N GLN A 311 80.75 -4.63 -23.41
CA GLN A 311 81.64 -4.26 -24.55
C GLN A 311 82.43 -5.45 -25.14
N GLN A 312 82.52 -6.56 -24.40
CA GLN A 312 83.24 -7.80 -24.79
C GLN A 312 82.27 -8.85 -25.35
N VAL A 313 81.03 -8.50 -25.53
CA VAL A 313 79.93 -9.33 -26.05
C VAL A 313 79.56 -10.47 -25.11
N PHE A 314 79.77 -10.30 -23.79
CA PHE A 314 79.28 -11.24 -22.82
C PHE A 314 77.89 -10.82 -22.28
N PRO A 315 76.93 -11.76 -22.10
CA PRO A 315 75.63 -11.47 -21.56
C PRO A 315 75.67 -10.91 -20.15
N VAL A 316 74.93 -9.83 -19.86
CA VAL A 316 74.95 -9.15 -18.57
C VAL A 316 73.67 -9.47 -17.79
N ALA A 317 73.81 -10.22 -16.74
CA ALA A 317 72.69 -10.66 -15.90
C ALA A 317 72.32 -9.67 -14.81
N ASN A 318 71.06 -9.71 -14.39
CA ASN A 318 70.49 -9.00 -13.20
C ASN A 318 70.68 -7.48 -13.25
N LYS A 319 70.69 -6.86 -14.42
CA LYS A 319 70.70 -5.39 -14.58
C LYS A 319 69.35 -4.82 -14.84
N SER A 320 69.07 -3.69 -14.20
CA SER A 320 67.84 -2.96 -14.34
C SER A 320 67.91 -2.00 -15.53
N ILE A 321 66.94 -2.08 -16.39
CA ILE A 321 66.72 -1.22 -17.57
C ILE A 321 65.33 -0.61 -17.48
N MET A 322 65.20 0.64 -17.88
CA MET A 322 63.94 1.36 -17.88
C MET A 322 63.44 1.52 -19.33
N ILE A 323 62.19 1.16 -19.54
CA ILE A 323 61.49 1.43 -20.78
C ILE A 323 60.16 2.12 -20.42
N ASN A 324 59.95 3.33 -20.90
CA ASN A 324 58.75 4.12 -20.63
C ASN A 324 58.30 4.14 -19.15
N GLY A 325 59.29 4.30 -18.22
CA GLY A 325 59.03 4.31 -16.77
C GLY A 325 58.83 2.93 -16.15
N ILE A 326 58.89 1.85 -16.93
CA ILE A 326 58.81 0.46 -16.44
C ILE A 326 60.21 -0.09 -16.19
N GLU A 327 60.50 -0.53 -14.99
CA GLU A 327 61.75 -1.19 -14.68
C GLU A 327 61.69 -2.67 -15.13
N LEU A 328 62.58 -3.04 -15.99
CA LEU A 328 62.80 -4.41 -16.49
C LEU A 328 64.14 -4.91 -15.99
N ARG A 329 64.26 -6.22 -15.74
CA ARG A 329 65.48 -6.83 -15.27
C ARG A 329 65.93 -7.95 -16.18
N SER A 330 67.22 -7.93 -16.59
CA SER A 330 67.77 -9.05 -17.33
C SER A 330 67.88 -10.32 -16.47
N ASN A 331 67.62 -11.46 -17.07
CA ASN A 331 67.74 -12.77 -16.41
C ASN A 331 69.22 -13.22 -16.30
N LYS A 332 69.46 -14.44 -15.87
CA LYS A 332 70.82 -15.01 -15.72
C LYS A 332 71.56 -15.10 -17.06
N MET A 333 70.88 -15.10 -18.19
CA MET A 333 71.43 -15.14 -19.53
C MET A 333 71.49 -13.77 -20.19
N GLY A 334 71.29 -12.68 -19.44
CA GLY A 334 71.26 -11.33 -19.97
C GLY A 334 69.99 -10.97 -20.77
N VAL A 335 69.01 -11.86 -20.87
CA VAL A 335 67.82 -11.66 -21.64
C VAL A 335 66.77 -10.89 -20.85
N VAL A 336 66.17 -9.89 -21.51
CA VAL A 336 64.96 -9.20 -21.08
C VAL A 336 63.82 -9.65 -22.02
N ASP A 337 62.81 -10.23 -21.43
CA ASP A 337 61.65 -10.75 -22.14
C ASP A 337 60.37 -10.39 -21.38
N THR A 338 59.53 -9.52 -21.96
CA THR A 338 58.34 -9.08 -21.32
C THR A 338 57.34 -8.48 -22.29
N ILE A 339 56.07 -8.41 -21.92
CA ILE A 339 55.04 -7.73 -22.64
C ILE A 339 54.75 -6.40 -21.93
N ILE A 340 54.69 -5.31 -22.68
CA ILE A 340 54.43 -3.97 -22.18
C ILE A 340 53.16 -3.38 -22.84
N SER A 341 52.52 -2.42 -22.19
CA SER A 341 51.48 -1.62 -22.78
C SER A 341 52.10 -0.62 -23.78
N LEU A 342 51.57 -0.56 -24.99
CA LEU A 342 51.98 0.42 -25.99
C LEU A 342 51.29 1.77 -25.73
N GLU A 343 52.00 2.86 -25.93
CA GLU A 343 51.38 4.19 -26.02
C GLU A 343 50.56 4.30 -27.28
N LYS A 344 49.47 5.07 -27.21
CA LYS A 344 48.49 5.20 -28.31
C LYS A 344 49.06 5.61 -29.68
N GLN A 345 50.27 6.14 -29.72
CA GLN A 345 50.88 6.70 -30.95
C GLN A 345 52.31 6.24 -31.21
N SER A 346 52.93 5.44 -30.32
CA SER A 346 54.31 4.99 -30.49
C SER A 346 54.51 3.55 -30.12
N THR A 347 55.24 2.83 -30.94
CA THR A 347 55.69 1.47 -30.66
C THR A 347 57.20 1.46 -30.39
N ILE A 348 57.87 2.59 -30.64
CA ILE A 348 59.33 2.73 -30.50
C ILE A 348 59.66 3.43 -29.19
N TYR A 349 60.47 2.80 -28.40
CA TYR A 349 60.85 3.27 -27.06
C TYR A 349 62.36 3.38 -26.93
N ARG A 350 62.82 4.42 -26.19
CA ARG A 350 64.22 4.56 -25.81
C ARG A 350 64.47 3.84 -24.53
N LEU A 351 65.53 2.98 -24.50
CA LEU A 351 65.97 2.33 -23.28
C LEU A 351 66.86 3.27 -22.47
N THR A 352 66.64 3.31 -21.17
CA THR A 352 67.47 4.02 -20.22
C THR A 352 67.78 3.11 -19.04
N SER A 353 68.85 3.38 -18.28
CA SER A 353 69.16 2.67 -17.06
C SER A 353 69.73 3.61 -16.01
N LEU A 354 69.37 3.39 -14.76
CA LEU A 354 69.87 4.12 -13.60
C LEU A 354 71.21 3.56 -13.09
N SER A 355 71.52 2.31 -13.46
CA SER A 355 72.66 1.56 -12.90
C SER A 355 73.81 1.37 -13.89
N VAL A 356 73.62 1.51 -15.17
CA VAL A 356 74.58 1.34 -16.23
C VAL A 356 74.39 2.30 -17.35
N ALA A 357 75.46 2.77 -18.02
CA ALA A 357 75.37 3.58 -19.20
C ALA A 357 75.02 2.70 -20.41
N LEU A 358 73.89 2.89 -21.04
CA LEU A 358 73.50 2.20 -22.27
C LEU A 358 73.93 2.98 -23.49
N GLN A 359 74.22 2.30 -24.59
CA GLN A 359 74.22 2.93 -25.90
C GLN A 359 72.82 3.45 -26.20
N ASP A 360 72.73 4.54 -26.97
CA ASP A 360 71.43 5.10 -27.30
C ASP A 360 70.66 4.12 -28.22
N THR A 361 69.80 3.32 -27.58
CA THR A 361 69.11 2.21 -28.22
C THR A 361 67.60 2.45 -28.22
N LEU A 362 67.01 2.36 -29.41
CA LEU A 362 65.60 2.37 -29.62
C LEU A 362 65.09 0.96 -29.89
N ILE A 363 63.99 0.59 -29.26
CA ILE A 363 63.34 -0.71 -29.45
C ILE A 363 61.93 -0.49 -30.00
N ASP A 364 61.59 -1.26 -31.05
CA ASP A 364 60.19 -1.38 -31.49
C ASP A 364 59.54 -2.57 -30.80
N ALA A 365 58.74 -2.27 -29.80
CA ALA A 365 58.08 -3.28 -28.99
C ALA A 365 57.02 -4.08 -29.76
N LYS A 366 56.62 -3.63 -30.98
CA LYS A 366 55.63 -4.34 -31.80
C LYS A 366 56.24 -5.50 -32.58
N CYS A 367 57.49 -5.41 -32.89
CA CYS A 367 58.16 -6.42 -33.69
C CYS A 367 58.69 -7.62 -32.84
N GLY A 368 58.92 -7.44 -31.56
CA GLY A 368 59.38 -8.52 -30.64
C GLY A 368 60.77 -9.08 -30.99
N ASP A 369 61.56 -8.36 -31.77
CA ASP A 369 62.81 -8.85 -32.32
C ASP A 369 63.93 -8.85 -31.29
N ASN A 370 64.84 -9.80 -31.45
CA ASN A 370 66.02 -10.01 -30.64
C ASN A 370 67.09 -8.99 -30.93
N GLU A 371 66.87 -7.75 -30.60
CA GLU A 371 67.91 -6.75 -30.69
C GLU A 371 68.94 -6.92 -29.55
N ALA A 372 70.21 -6.83 -29.90
CA ALA A 372 71.29 -6.79 -28.92
C ALA A 372 71.43 -5.36 -28.36
N VAL A 373 71.43 -5.23 -27.05
CA VAL A 373 71.60 -3.97 -26.33
C VAL A 373 72.96 -3.98 -25.63
N PHE A 374 73.75 -2.96 -25.85
CA PHE A 374 75.09 -2.89 -25.31
C PHE A 374 75.22 -1.86 -24.19
N ILE A 375 75.96 -2.22 -23.15
CA ILE A 375 76.36 -1.31 -22.06
C ILE A 375 77.58 -0.54 -22.58
N LYS A 376 77.65 0.78 -22.32
CA LYS A 376 78.82 1.61 -22.62
C LYS A 376 79.97 1.33 -21.68
#